data_c700f191aaf9ba1e771c48f01a900895
#
_entry.id   c700f191aaf9ba1e771c48f01a900895
#
_cell.length_a   1.000
_cell.length_b   1.000
_cell.length_c   1.000
_cell.angle_alpha   90.00
_cell.angle_beta   90.00
_cell.angle_gamma   90.00
#
_symmetry.space_group_name_H-M   'P 1'
#
loop_
_entity.id
_entity.type
_entity.pdbx_description
1 polymer ?
#
loop_
_entity_poly.entity_id
_entity_poly.type
_entity_poly.pdbx_seq_one_letter_code
_entity_poly.pdbx_strand_id
1 'polypeptide(L)'
;MKKIASLLVLLACTFHLFAQHVRNFEFRGVWIATVENIDWPSKRGLPAQTQQQEFIKILDMHQKNGMNAVVVQVRPAADAMYPSSFEPWSEYLTGKQGLAPEPFYDPLAFMIEETHKRGMEFHAWLNPYRAVFNINRSSVAENHITKKHPEWFLIYGDKKYFDPGLPAVRSHTSTIVKDLVTRYAIDAVHMDDYFYPYRIAGKEFPDQASFAKYGKGLSKDEWRRSNCDSIIVQLKKTILATNARIKFGISPFGVWRNKTQDPRGSETKGGQTNYDDLYADILLWLQKGWIDYVVPQLYWERGHKLADYDVLLKWWNDYSYGKHLYIGHGIYRAGTNDAWKNYNQIPDQINLLRSFKTTQGSVYYNSNTFAKNPNGWNDSLQNNHYKYPALVPPMPWLDDVAPDAPTIQKKSTANFVVNYNGKEKIKSFGIFSCGVGVKANTKNAQLIKLLVATKTAIVDLSSMAQKKNEKLYVASIDLNNNVSGLVELY
;
A
#
# COMPACT_ATOMS: atom_id res chain seq x y z
N MET A 1 78.64 7.70 4.14
CA MET A 1 77.79 6.50 4.13
C MET A 1 76.36 6.92 4.53
N LYS A 2 75.53 7.17 3.55
CA LYS A 2 74.14 7.64 3.81
C LYS A 2 73.23 6.42 3.84
N LYS A 3 72.58 6.18 4.97
CA LYS A 3 71.51 5.14 5.11
C LYS A 3 70.22 5.73 4.52
N ILE A 4 69.72 5.10 3.43
CA ILE A 4 68.41 5.37 2.85
C ILE A 4 67.41 4.48 3.64
N ALA A 5 66.56 5.15 4.39
CA ALA A 5 65.41 4.47 5.05
C ALA A 5 64.30 4.43 4.05
N SER A 6 63.93 3.26 3.54
CA SER A 6 62.75 3.01 2.70
C SER A 6 61.53 2.99 3.59
N LEU A 7 60.69 4.02 3.46
CA LEU A 7 59.38 4.10 4.08
C LEU A 7 58.37 3.32 3.24
N LEU A 8 58.02 2.11 3.62
CA LEU A 8 56.90 1.34 3.05
C LEU A 8 55.60 1.92 3.59
N VAL A 9 54.97 2.73 2.75
CA VAL A 9 53.58 3.16 3.02
C VAL A 9 52.69 1.97 2.63
N LEU A 10 52.23 1.24 3.65
CA LEU A 10 51.12 0.29 3.49
C LEU A 10 49.84 1.10 3.23
N LEU A 11 49.45 1.17 1.96
CA LEU A 11 48.11 1.61 1.58
C LEU A 11 47.11 0.52 2.04
N ALA A 12 46.59 0.66 3.24
CA ALA A 12 45.44 -0.11 3.68
C ALA A 12 44.23 0.34 2.86
N CYS A 13 43.99 -0.32 1.74
CA CYS A 13 42.69 -0.26 1.06
C CYS A 13 41.65 -0.86 2.02
N THR A 14 41.06 -0.05 2.85
CA THR A 14 39.84 -0.39 3.56
C THR A 14 38.74 -0.56 2.49
N PHE A 15 38.61 -1.79 1.98
CA PHE A 15 37.39 -2.21 1.36
C PHE A 15 36.29 -2.06 2.44
N HIS A 16 35.58 -0.95 2.43
CA HIS A 16 34.28 -0.88 3.06
C HIS A 16 33.41 -1.88 2.29
N LEU A 17 33.45 -3.13 2.75
CA LEU A 17 32.37 -4.05 2.52
C LEU A 17 31.13 -3.31 3.08
N PHE A 18 30.41 -2.65 2.21
CA PHE A 18 29.02 -2.29 2.49
C PHE A 18 28.35 -3.63 2.79
N ALA A 19 28.26 -3.99 4.05
CA ALA A 19 27.42 -5.08 4.49
C ALA A 19 26.06 -4.75 3.89
N GLN A 20 25.66 -5.50 2.89
CA GLN A 20 24.39 -5.33 2.22
C GLN A 20 23.35 -5.50 3.32
N HIS A 21 22.77 -4.40 3.79
CA HIS A 21 21.79 -4.42 4.87
C HIS A 21 20.67 -5.37 4.47
N VAL A 22 20.58 -6.50 5.17
CA VAL A 22 19.54 -7.50 4.99
C VAL A 22 18.19 -6.81 5.19
N ARG A 23 17.36 -6.77 4.13
CA ARG A 23 16.04 -6.12 4.16
C ARG A 23 14.94 -7.17 3.98
N ASN A 24 14.77 -7.98 5.02
CA ASN A 24 13.72 -8.99 5.05
C ASN A 24 12.32 -8.38 5.21
N PHE A 25 12.23 -7.14 5.69
CA PHE A 25 10.99 -6.42 5.90
C PHE A 25 11.03 -5.09 5.16
N GLU A 26 10.18 -4.94 4.15
CA GLU A 26 10.01 -3.71 3.37
C GLU A 26 8.68 -3.79 2.63
N PHE A 27 7.80 -2.82 2.83
CA PHE A 27 6.57 -2.75 2.05
C PHE A 27 6.88 -2.33 0.60
N ARG A 28 6.40 -3.10 -0.36
CA ARG A 28 6.62 -2.89 -1.80
C ARG A 28 5.28 -2.99 -2.51
N GLY A 29 4.53 -1.91 -2.48
CA GLY A 29 3.17 -1.87 -2.98
C GLY A 29 3.03 -1.20 -4.34
N VAL A 30 1.92 -1.48 -5.01
CA VAL A 30 1.50 -0.79 -6.23
C VAL A 30 0.01 -0.53 -6.19
N TRP A 31 -0.41 0.68 -6.62
CA TRP A 31 -1.83 0.98 -6.81
C TRP A 31 -2.33 0.45 -8.15
N ILE A 32 -3.52 -0.15 -8.10
CA ILE A 32 -4.29 -0.60 -9.27
C ILE A 32 -5.63 0.13 -9.25
N ALA A 33 -5.75 1.21 -10.03
CA ALA A 33 -6.93 2.05 -10.12
C ALA A 33 -7.92 1.48 -11.13
N THR A 34 -9.19 1.38 -10.72
CA THR A 34 -10.29 0.89 -11.58
C THR A 34 -11.12 2.03 -12.17
N VAL A 35 -11.16 3.18 -11.50
CA VAL A 35 -11.86 4.38 -11.99
C VAL A 35 -11.33 4.76 -13.38
N GLU A 36 -12.24 5.07 -14.31
CA GLU A 36 -11.90 5.40 -15.70
C GLU A 36 -11.02 4.35 -16.40
N ASN A 37 -11.00 3.12 -15.87
CA ASN A 37 -10.19 2.02 -16.38
C ASN A 37 -8.69 2.36 -16.52
N ILE A 38 -8.16 3.10 -15.52
CA ILE A 38 -6.76 3.56 -15.53
C ILE A 38 -5.80 2.37 -15.58
N ASP A 39 -6.02 1.35 -14.73
CA ASP A 39 -5.16 0.17 -14.66
C ASP A 39 -5.90 -1.13 -14.98
N TRP A 40 -7.10 -1.34 -14.42
CA TRP A 40 -7.87 -2.56 -14.61
C TRP A 40 -9.38 -2.34 -14.41
N PRO A 41 -10.23 -3.05 -15.21
CA PRO A 41 -9.88 -3.70 -16.47
C PRO A 41 -9.42 -2.68 -17.51
N SER A 42 -8.71 -3.10 -18.56
CA SER A 42 -8.13 -2.18 -19.54
C SER A 42 -9.16 -1.35 -20.32
N LYS A 43 -10.41 -1.82 -20.34
CA LYS A 43 -11.59 -1.11 -20.83
C LYS A 43 -12.88 -1.72 -20.25
N ARG A 44 -13.94 -0.95 -20.28
CA ARG A 44 -15.28 -1.37 -19.86
C ARG A 44 -15.81 -2.50 -20.75
N GLY A 45 -16.58 -3.42 -20.16
CA GLY A 45 -17.33 -4.44 -20.90
C GLY A 45 -16.50 -5.55 -21.51
N LEU A 46 -15.31 -5.82 -21.00
CA LEU A 46 -14.53 -6.99 -21.38
C LEU A 46 -15.20 -8.27 -20.86
N PRO A 47 -15.11 -9.41 -21.62
CA PRO A 47 -15.53 -10.71 -21.10
C PRO A 47 -14.83 -11.05 -19.78
N ALA A 48 -15.52 -11.76 -18.87
CA ALA A 48 -15.03 -12.12 -17.57
C ALA A 48 -13.64 -12.81 -17.63
N GLN A 49 -13.46 -13.76 -18.55
CA GLN A 49 -12.16 -14.43 -18.75
C GLN A 49 -11.03 -13.46 -19.12
N THR A 50 -11.31 -12.46 -19.95
CA THR A 50 -10.32 -11.44 -20.33
C THR A 50 -9.95 -10.57 -19.12
N GLN A 51 -10.94 -10.15 -18.33
CA GLN A 51 -10.70 -9.40 -17.10
C GLN A 51 -9.78 -10.17 -16.14
N GLN A 52 -10.05 -11.46 -15.95
CA GLN A 52 -9.25 -12.36 -15.12
C GLN A 52 -7.81 -12.48 -15.64
N GLN A 53 -7.64 -12.72 -16.94
CA GLN A 53 -6.31 -12.85 -17.56
C GLN A 53 -5.49 -11.55 -17.47
N GLU A 54 -6.13 -10.39 -17.63
CA GLU A 54 -5.47 -9.10 -17.46
C GLU A 54 -4.96 -8.92 -16.02
N PHE A 55 -5.79 -9.25 -15.03
CA PHE A 55 -5.39 -9.12 -13.62
C PHE A 55 -4.24 -10.08 -13.27
N ILE A 56 -4.28 -11.32 -13.75
CA ILE A 56 -3.18 -12.29 -13.60
C ILE A 56 -1.87 -11.72 -14.17
N LYS A 57 -1.90 -11.16 -15.39
CA LYS A 57 -0.71 -10.54 -16.03
C LYS A 57 -0.17 -9.36 -15.21
N ILE A 58 -1.05 -8.54 -14.64
CA ILE A 58 -0.66 -7.44 -13.74
C ILE A 58 0.07 -8.01 -12.52
N LEU A 59 -0.48 -9.02 -11.86
CA LEU A 59 0.13 -9.64 -10.69
C LEU A 59 1.48 -10.32 -11.02
N ASP A 60 1.58 -11.03 -12.13
CA ASP A 60 2.83 -11.67 -12.56
C ASP A 60 3.94 -10.64 -12.82
N MET A 61 3.60 -9.52 -13.47
CA MET A 61 4.53 -8.41 -13.68
C MET A 61 5.02 -7.84 -12.33
N HIS A 62 4.11 -7.62 -11.38
CA HIS A 62 4.46 -7.05 -10.09
C HIS A 62 5.21 -8.03 -9.19
N GLN A 63 4.89 -9.32 -9.25
CA GLN A 63 5.69 -10.36 -8.58
C GLN A 63 7.13 -10.38 -9.13
N LYS A 64 7.30 -10.31 -10.46
CA LYS A 64 8.61 -10.22 -11.10
C LYS A 64 9.37 -8.94 -10.68
N ASN A 65 8.67 -7.83 -10.50
CA ASN A 65 9.24 -6.58 -9.99
C ASN A 65 9.56 -6.62 -8.48
N GLY A 66 9.31 -7.73 -7.79
CA GLY A 66 9.59 -7.90 -6.36
C GLY A 66 8.60 -7.20 -5.44
N MET A 67 7.39 -6.86 -5.93
CA MET A 67 6.31 -6.33 -5.10
C MET A 67 5.77 -7.41 -4.17
N ASN A 68 5.28 -6.99 -2.99
CA ASN A 68 4.67 -7.86 -1.99
C ASN A 68 3.28 -7.40 -1.53
N ALA A 69 2.74 -6.35 -2.15
CA ALA A 69 1.38 -5.89 -1.91
C ALA A 69 0.79 -5.21 -3.15
N VAL A 70 -0.52 -5.35 -3.33
CA VAL A 70 -1.31 -4.56 -4.28
C VAL A 70 -2.39 -3.78 -3.55
N VAL A 71 -2.60 -2.51 -3.94
CA VAL A 71 -3.64 -1.63 -3.41
C VAL A 71 -4.66 -1.42 -4.53
N VAL A 72 -5.75 -2.20 -4.49
CA VAL A 72 -6.72 -2.30 -5.60
C VAL A 72 -7.97 -1.50 -5.29
N GLN A 73 -8.36 -0.61 -6.20
CA GLN A 73 -9.57 0.19 -6.06
C GLN A 73 -10.81 -0.67 -6.30
N VAL A 74 -11.50 -1.05 -5.22
CA VAL A 74 -12.67 -1.93 -5.25
C VAL A 74 -14.00 -1.18 -5.14
N ARG A 75 -13.95 0.12 -4.77
CA ARG A 75 -15.09 1.02 -4.65
C ARG A 75 -14.73 2.42 -5.19
N PRO A 76 -14.84 2.66 -6.51
CA PRO A 76 -14.43 3.92 -7.12
C PRO A 76 -15.43 5.08 -6.93
N ALA A 77 -16.75 4.83 -6.97
CA ALA A 77 -17.77 5.88 -7.00
C ALA A 77 -19.15 5.43 -6.47
N ALA A 78 -19.23 5.03 -5.19
CA ALA A 78 -20.40 4.43 -4.55
C ALA A 78 -20.98 3.26 -5.36
N ASP A 79 -20.11 2.49 -5.95
CA ASP A 79 -20.34 1.27 -6.71
C ASP A 79 -19.24 0.24 -6.38
N ALA A 80 -19.44 -1.01 -6.74
CA ALA A 80 -18.57 -2.09 -6.29
C ALA A 80 -18.01 -2.90 -7.45
N MET A 81 -16.74 -3.35 -7.30
CA MET A 81 -16.10 -4.37 -8.14
C MET A 81 -16.37 -5.79 -7.61
N TYR A 82 -17.47 -5.99 -6.87
CA TYR A 82 -17.87 -7.26 -6.26
C TYR A 82 -19.38 -7.30 -6.04
N PRO A 83 -19.97 -8.49 -5.84
CA PRO A 83 -21.39 -8.61 -5.51
C PRO A 83 -21.68 -7.91 -4.18
N SER A 84 -22.35 -6.77 -4.19
CA SER A 84 -22.73 -6.03 -3.00
C SER A 84 -24.25 -5.91 -2.86
N SER A 85 -24.76 -6.08 -1.62
CA SER A 85 -26.16 -5.81 -1.30
C SER A 85 -26.45 -4.33 -1.08
N PHE A 86 -25.41 -3.50 -1.00
CA PHE A 86 -25.51 -2.08 -0.64
C PHE A 86 -25.33 -1.15 -1.83
N GLU A 87 -24.46 -1.53 -2.78
CA GLU A 87 -24.06 -0.71 -3.91
C GLU A 87 -24.15 -1.50 -5.23
N PRO A 88 -24.47 -0.86 -6.36
CA PRO A 88 -24.52 -1.52 -7.65
C PRO A 88 -23.13 -1.91 -8.15
N TRP A 89 -23.07 -2.83 -9.12
CA TRP A 89 -21.87 -3.12 -9.88
C TRP A 89 -21.33 -1.86 -10.54
N SER A 90 -20.00 -1.70 -10.55
CA SER A 90 -19.35 -0.54 -11.15
C SER A 90 -19.47 -0.53 -12.68
N GLU A 91 -19.72 0.65 -13.24
CA GLU A 91 -19.72 0.85 -14.70
C GLU A 91 -18.35 0.55 -15.33
N TYR A 92 -17.27 0.69 -14.58
CA TYR A 92 -15.92 0.45 -15.09
C TYR A 92 -15.64 -1.03 -15.34
N LEU A 93 -16.42 -1.92 -14.75
CA LEU A 93 -16.31 -3.37 -14.96
C LEU A 93 -17.00 -3.81 -16.27
N THR A 94 -18.25 -3.41 -16.42
CA THR A 94 -19.14 -3.95 -17.48
C THR A 94 -19.63 -2.92 -18.50
N GLY A 95 -19.32 -1.63 -18.30
CA GLY A 95 -19.77 -0.55 -19.16
C GLY A 95 -21.10 0.09 -18.76
N LYS A 96 -21.87 -0.58 -17.88
CA LYS A 96 -23.13 -0.07 -17.34
C LYS A 96 -23.22 -0.36 -15.85
N GLN A 97 -23.43 0.67 -15.04
CA GLN A 97 -23.56 0.49 -13.60
C GLN A 97 -24.79 -0.40 -13.27
N GLY A 98 -24.61 -1.33 -12.33
CA GLY A 98 -25.63 -2.30 -11.94
C GLY A 98 -25.63 -3.59 -12.74
N LEU A 99 -24.88 -3.69 -13.84
CA LEU A 99 -24.74 -4.91 -14.64
C LEU A 99 -23.60 -5.76 -14.08
N ALA A 100 -23.91 -7.01 -13.75
CA ALA A 100 -22.91 -8.01 -13.34
C ALA A 100 -22.02 -8.46 -14.51
N PRO A 101 -20.79 -8.95 -14.25
CA PRO A 101 -19.98 -9.56 -15.32
C PRO A 101 -20.62 -10.84 -15.87
N GLU A 102 -20.40 -11.10 -17.17
CA GLU A 102 -20.91 -12.26 -17.87
C GLU A 102 -19.77 -13.04 -18.56
N PRO A 103 -19.59 -14.37 -18.34
CA PRO A 103 -20.29 -15.14 -17.31
C PRO A 103 -20.00 -14.61 -15.89
N PHE A 104 -20.95 -14.82 -14.99
CA PHE A 104 -20.84 -14.32 -13.61
C PHE A 104 -19.60 -14.86 -12.90
N TYR A 105 -18.87 -14.00 -12.25
CA TYR A 105 -17.84 -14.34 -11.24
C TYR A 105 -17.79 -13.21 -10.19
N ASP A 106 -17.13 -13.47 -9.07
CA ASP A 106 -16.81 -12.46 -8.07
C ASP A 106 -15.39 -11.92 -8.32
N PRO A 107 -15.23 -10.73 -8.94
CA PRO A 107 -13.91 -10.18 -9.24
C PRO A 107 -13.05 -9.98 -7.99
N LEU A 108 -13.63 -9.55 -6.87
CA LEU A 108 -12.86 -9.28 -5.66
C LEU A 108 -12.33 -10.56 -5.03
N ALA A 109 -13.17 -11.61 -4.92
CA ALA A 109 -12.74 -12.91 -4.43
C ALA A 109 -11.61 -13.48 -5.31
N PHE A 110 -11.77 -13.41 -6.64
CA PHE A 110 -10.74 -13.81 -7.59
C PHE A 110 -9.43 -13.03 -7.43
N MET A 111 -9.51 -11.69 -7.34
CA MET A 111 -8.33 -10.84 -7.20
C MET A 111 -7.56 -11.13 -5.91
N ILE A 112 -8.25 -11.34 -4.79
CA ILE A 112 -7.65 -11.70 -3.50
C ILE A 112 -6.94 -13.05 -3.59
N GLU A 113 -7.63 -14.07 -4.12
CA GLU A 113 -7.08 -15.42 -4.26
C GLU A 113 -5.80 -15.42 -5.12
N GLU A 114 -5.83 -14.79 -6.28
CA GLU A 114 -4.67 -14.71 -7.19
C GLU A 114 -3.50 -13.91 -6.59
N THR A 115 -3.81 -12.88 -5.80
CA THR A 115 -2.79 -12.10 -5.07
C THR A 115 -2.11 -12.95 -4.00
N HIS A 116 -2.89 -13.65 -3.18
CA HIS A 116 -2.38 -14.51 -2.11
C HIS A 116 -1.60 -15.71 -2.65
N LYS A 117 -2.01 -16.31 -3.78
CA LYS A 117 -1.23 -17.37 -4.46
C LYS A 117 0.20 -16.95 -4.79
N ARG A 118 0.43 -15.65 -4.96
CA ARG A 118 1.76 -15.06 -5.24
C ARG A 118 2.50 -14.57 -3.99
N GLY A 119 1.93 -14.81 -2.79
CA GLY A 119 2.51 -14.36 -1.52
C GLY A 119 2.45 -12.84 -1.30
N MET A 120 1.58 -12.15 -2.03
CA MET A 120 1.37 -10.70 -1.90
C MET A 120 0.14 -10.41 -1.03
N GLU A 121 0.13 -9.25 -0.36
CA GLU A 121 -1.05 -8.73 0.35
C GLU A 121 -2.01 -8.01 -0.59
N PHE A 122 -3.31 -8.14 -0.32
CA PHE A 122 -4.38 -7.42 -1.00
C PHE A 122 -4.96 -6.32 -0.11
N HIS A 123 -4.69 -5.06 -0.43
CA HIS A 123 -5.26 -3.90 0.23
C HIS A 123 -6.46 -3.38 -0.56
N ALA A 124 -7.66 -3.46 0.02
CA ALA A 124 -8.88 -2.98 -0.62
C ALA A 124 -8.96 -1.45 -0.53
N TRP A 125 -8.84 -0.78 -1.66
CA TRP A 125 -8.92 0.68 -1.75
C TRP A 125 -10.36 1.13 -2.05
N LEU A 126 -10.90 1.97 -1.15
CA LEU A 126 -12.20 2.58 -1.27
C LEU A 126 -12.06 4.12 -1.32
N ASN A 127 -12.79 4.76 -2.23
CA ASN A 127 -13.04 6.19 -2.11
C ASN A 127 -14.24 6.40 -1.17
N PRO A 128 -14.11 7.14 -0.03
CA PRO A 128 -15.18 7.20 0.95
C PRO A 128 -16.39 8.02 0.50
N TYR A 129 -16.19 9.08 -0.29
CA TYR A 129 -17.23 10.08 -0.50
C TYR A 129 -17.58 10.38 -1.96
N ARG A 130 -16.83 9.90 -2.95
CA ARG A 130 -17.22 10.04 -4.36
C ARG A 130 -18.41 9.16 -4.66
N ALA A 131 -19.49 9.77 -5.19
CA ALA A 131 -20.71 9.04 -5.55
C ALA A 131 -20.92 8.93 -7.04
N VAL A 132 -20.59 9.97 -7.82
CA VAL A 132 -20.61 9.94 -9.29
C VAL A 132 -19.36 10.63 -9.80
N PHE A 133 -18.58 9.94 -10.61
CA PHE A 133 -17.29 10.46 -11.10
C PHE A 133 -17.48 11.62 -12.09
N ASN A 134 -18.49 11.54 -12.96
CA ASN A 134 -18.84 12.61 -13.88
C ASN A 134 -20.36 12.61 -14.11
N ILE A 135 -21.04 13.67 -13.67
CA ILE A 135 -22.52 13.76 -13.73
C ILE A 135 -23.10 13.75 -15.15
N ASN A 136 -22.27 14.04 -16.16
CA ASN A 136 -22.71 14.11 -17.57
C ASN A 136 -22.42 12.81 -18.34
N ARG A 137 -21.52 11.95 -17.84
CA ARG A 137 -21.03 10.77 -18.59
C ARG A 137 -21.19 9.45 -17.84
N SER A 138 -21.16 9.47 -16.51
CA SER A 138 -21.25 8.24 -15.72
C SER A 138 -22.63 7.61 -15.83
N SER A 139 -22.65 6.30 -15.98
CA SER A 139 -23.86 5.50 -15.86
C SER A 139 -24.27 5.43 -14.39
N VAL A 140 -25.55 5.68 -14.08
CA VAL A 140 -26.10 5.60 -12.72
C VAL A 140 -27.28 4.65 -12.70
N ALA A 141 -27.13 3.54 -11.97
CA ALA A 141 -28.17 2.50 -11.86
C ALA A 141 -29.41 3.00 -11.08
N GLU A 142 -30.57 2.39 -11.33
CA GLU A 142 -31.82 2.76 -10.64
C GLU A 142 -31.76 2.49 -9.12
N ASN A 143 -31.04 1.48 -8.71
CA ASN A 143 -30.83 1.14 -7.29
C ASN A 143 -29.63 1.87 -6.65
N HIS A 144 -28.99 2.81 -7.35
CA HIS A 144 -27.86 3.57 -6.82
C HIS A 144 -28.29 4.43 -5.63
N ILE A 145 -27.41 4.57 -4.65
CA ILE A 145 -27.68 5.30 -3.40
C ILE A 145 -28.09 6.77 -3.64
N THR A 146 -27.58 7.42 -4.69
CA THR A 146 -27.95 8.80 -5.06
C THR A 146 -29.40 8.95 -5.49
N LYS A 147 -30.09 7.86 -5.83
CA LYS A 147 -31.52 7.85 -6.14
C LYS A 147 -32.36 7.49 -4.92
N LYS A 148 -31.84 6.66 -4.02
CA LYS A 148 -32.51 6.26 -2.78
C LYS A 148 -32.51 7.36 -1.73
N HIS A 149 -31.39 8.10 -1.65
CA HIS A 149 -31.13 9.15 -0.67
C HIS A 149 -30.55 10.39 -1.34
N PRO A 150 -31.27 11.08 -2.22
CA PRO A 150 -30.77 12.25 -2.95
C PRO A 150 -30.30 13.38 -2.00
N GLU A 151 -30.85 13.47 -0.81
CA GLU A 151 -30.50 14.43 0.24
C GLU A 151 -29.11 14.23 0.87
N TRP A 152 -28.46 13.11 0.58
CA TRP A 152 -27.10 12.83 1.07
C TRP A 152 -25.99 13.38 0.20
N PHE A 153 -26.33 14.00 -0.94
CA PHE A 153 -25.37 14.29 -1.99
C PHE A 153 -25.30 15.77 -2.37
N LEU A 154 -24.07 16.18 -2.66
CA LEU A 154 -23.73 17.52 -3.11
C LEU A 154 -23.06 17.46 -4.47
N ILE A 155 -23.38 18.43 -5.36
CA ILE A 155 -22.69 18.58 -6.64
C ILE A 155 -21.58 19.62 -6.48
N TYR A 156 -20.36 19.21 -6.85
CA TYR A 156 -19.20 20.09 -6.84
C TYR A 156 -18.36 19.88 -8.09
N GLY A 157 -18.29 20.89 -8.96
CA GLY A 157 -17.77 20.74 -10.31
C GLY A 157 -18.67 19.85 -11.18
N ASP A 158 -18.08 18.87 -11.80
CA ASP A 158 -18.74 17.86 -12.64
C ASP A 158 -18.99 16.53 -11.92
N LYS A 159 -18.86 16.52 -10.59
CA LYS A 159 -18.95 15.32 -9.75
C LYS A 159 -20.06 15.42 -8.71
N LYS A 160 -20.52 14.26 -8.25
CA LYS A 160 -21.43 14.18 -7.12
C LYS A 160 -20.70 13.48 -5.96
N TYR A 161 -20.76 14.09 -4.79
CA TYR A 161 -20.15 13.60 -3.57
C TYR A 161 -21.19 13.36 -2.49
N PHE A 162 -20.97 12.39 -1.64
CA PHE A 162 -21.64 12.36 -0.36
C PHE A 162 -21.31 13.62 0.45
N ASP A 163 -22.24 14.08 1.26
CA ASP A 163 -22.00 15.15 2.22
C ASP A 163 -21.32 14.57 3.48
N PRO A 164 -20.02 14.84 3.72
CA PRO A 164 -19.30 14.30 4.87
C PRO A 164 -19.86 14.77 6.23
N GLY A 165 -20.61 15.86 6.22
CA GLY A 165 -21.26 16.44 7.40
C GLY A 165 -22.41 15.60 7.95
N LEU A 166 -22.94 14.67 7.18
CA LEU A 166 -24.10 13.87 7.55
C LEU A 166 -23.70 12.60 8.35
N PRO A 167 -24.18 12.42 9.59
CA PRO A 167 -23.95 11.17 10.34
C PRO A 167 -24.44 9.90 9.62
N ALA A 168 -25.55 9.99 8.87
CA ALA A 168 -26.12 8.88 8.10
C ALA A 168 -25.14 8.40 7.01
N VAL A 169 -24.44 9.31 6.34
CA VAL A 169 -23.43 9.02 5.33
C VAL A 169 -22.24 8.26 5.94
N ARG A 170 -21.75 8.71 7.11
CA ARG A 170 -20.67 7.99 7.81
C ARG A 170 -21.09 6.58 8.23
N SER A 171 -22.33 6.43 8.70
CA SER A 171 -22.88 5.11 9.05
C SER A 171 -23.00 4.19 7.84
N HIS A 172 -23.45 4.71 6.70
CA HIS A 172 -23.54 3.98 5.44
C HIS A 172 -22.13 3.49 4.98
N THR A 173 -21.14 4.37 4.95
CA THR A 173 -19.77 4.01 4.60
C THR A 173 -19.19 2.94 5.52
N SER A 174 -19.48 3.04 6.83
CA SER A 174 -19.06 2.02 7.82
C SER A 174 -19.73 0.67 7.59
N THR A 175 -21.00 0.66 7.17
CA THR A 175 -21.71 -0.58 6.81
C THR A 175 -21.07 -1.28 5.62
N ILE A 176 -20.67 -0.53 4.60
CA ILE A 176 -19.96 -1.06 3.42
C ILE A 176 -18.61 -1.65 3.82
N VAL A 177 -17.82 -0.95 4.64
CA VAL A 177 -16.54 -1.46 5.12
C VAL A 177 -16.73 -2.70 5.99
N LYS A 178 -17.77 -2.74 6.86
CA LYS A 178 -18.10 -3.92 7.64
C LYS A 178 -18.41 -5.12 6.75
N ASP A 179 -19.25 -4.97 5.74
CA ASP A 179 -19.59 -6.03 4.78
C ASP A 179 -18.34 -6.56 4.09
N LEU A 180 -17.49 -5.67 3.59
CA LEU A 180 -16.24 -6.03 2.93
C LEU A 180 -15.30 -6.84 3.85
N VAL A 181 -15.05 -6.36 5.06
CA VAL A 181 -14.16 -7.00 6.04
C VAL A 181 -14.74 -8.35 6.55
N THR A 182 -16.05 -8.48 6.57
CA THR A 182 -16.73 -9.72 6.99
C THR A 182 -16.61 -10.82 5.92
N ARG A 183 -16.77 -10.44 4.66
CA ARG A 183 -16.93 -11.40 3.56
C ARG A 183 -15.63 -11.79 2.87
N TYR A 184 -14.65 -10.93 2.89
CA TYR A 184 -13.43 -11.09 2.08
C TYR A 184 -12.18 -11.14 2.93
N ALA A 185 -11.25 -12.01 2.54
CA ALA A 185 -9.95 -12.18 3.21
C ALA A 185 -8.93 -11.11 2.76
N ILE A 186 -9.33 -9.84 2.84
CA ILE A 186 -8.40 -8.72 2.56
C ILE A 186 -7.38 -8.56 3.69
N ASP A 187 -6.21 -7.99 3.39
CA ASP A 187 -5.16 -7.73 4.38
C ASP A 187 -5.26 -6.31 4.97
N ALA A 188 -5.87 -5.39 4.21
CA ALA A 188 -6.08 -4.01 4.67
C ALA A 188 -7.29 -3.35 4.01
N VAL A 189 -7.87 -2.38 4.73
CA VAL A 189 -8.72 -1.32 4.17
C VAL A 189 -7.84 -0.12 3.91
N HIS A 190 -7.89 0.43 2.70
CA HIS A 190 -7.11 1.59 2.28
C HIS A 190 -8.02 2.69 1.73
N MET A 191 -7.79 3.93 2.13
CA MET A 191 -8.50 5.09 1.58
C MET A 191 -7.52 6.08 0.98
N ASP A 192 -7.99 6.80 -0.03
CA ASP A 192 -7.26 7.90 -0.66
C ASP A 192 -7.37 9.21 0.13
N ASP A 193 -7.02 10.33 -0.49
CA ASP A 193 -7.00 11.66 0.13
C ASP A 193 -8.31 12.46 -0.06
N TYR A 194 -9.30 11.90 -0.73
CA TYR A 194 -10.55 12.61 -1.07
C TYR A 194 -11.60 12.52 0.05
N PHE A 195 -11.31 13.03 1.24
CA PHE A 195 -12.32 13.18 2.30
C PHE A 195 -13.25 14.35 2.00
N TYR A 196 -12.71 15.55 1.77
CA TYR A 196 -13.35 16.61 1.00
C TYR A 196 -12.67 16.70 -0.37
N PRO A 197 -13.39 17.11 -1.42
CA PRO A 197 -12.79 17.21 -2.75
C PRO A 197 -11.73 18.31 -2.82
N TYR A 198 -10.79 18.18 -3.75
CA TYR A 198 -9.87 19.24 -4.08
C TYR A 198 -10.58 20.54 -4.41
N ARG A 199 -10.07 21.65 -3.92
CA ARG A 199 -10.69 22.97 -4.14
C ARG A 199 -10.76 23.32 -5.62
N ILE A 200 -11.92 23.81 -6.04
CA ILE A 200 -12.11 24.45 -7.33
C ILE A 200 -12.05 25.95 -7.12
N ALA A 201 -11.15 26.63 -7.85
CA ALA A 201 -10.97 28.07 -7.71
C ALA A 201 -12.31 28.83 -7.85
N GLY A 202 -12.60 29.71 -6.89
CA GLY A 202 -13.83 30.50 -6.86
C GLY A 202 -15.11 29.73 -6.53
N LYS A 203 -15.02 28.43 -6.14
CA LYS A 203 -16.19 27.63 -5.73
C LYS A 203 -16.02 27.10 -4.33
N GLU A 204 -16.99 27.39 -3.48
CA GLU A 204 -17.09 26.79 -2.15
C GLU A 204 -17.78 25.43 -2.25
N PHE A 205 -17.36 24.46 -1.42
CA PHE A 205 -18.08 23.18 -1.31
C PHE A 205 -19.44 23.43 -0.67
N PRO A 206 -20.56 22.97 -1.25
CA PRO A 206 -21.90 23.47 -0.93
C PRO A 206 -22.54 22.77 0.30
N ASP A 207 -21.80 22.60 1.40
CA ASP A 207 -22.23 21.92 2.62
C ASP A 207 -22.84 22.86 3.68
N GLN A 208 -23.31 24.05 3.27
CA GLN A 208 -23.86 25.06 4.19
C GLN A 208 -25.05 24.56 5.00
N ALA A 209 -25.93 23.76 4.40
CA ALA A 209 -27.13 23.24 5.09
C ALA A 209 -26.76 22.26 6.21
N SER A 210 -25.83 21.34 5.96
CA SER A 210 -25.33 20.40 6.97
C SER A 210 -24.50 21.11 8.02
N PHE A 211 -23.70 22.12 7.65
CA PHE A 211 -23.00 22.97 8.62
C PHE A 211 -23.95 23.69 9.57
N ALA A 212 -25.00 24.34 9.05
CA ALA A 212 -26.00 25.01 9.86
C ALA A 212 -26.68 24.06 10.87
N LYS A 213 -26.90 22.80 10.47
CA LYS A 213 -27.55 21.78 11.30
C LYS A 213 -26.61 21.13 12.32
N TYR A 214 -25.34 20.88 11.94
CA TYR A 214 -24.42 20.05 12.71
C TYR A 214 -23.12 20.76 13.14
N GLY A 215 -22.93 22.04 12.81
CA GLY A 215 -21.71 22.79 13.11
C GLY A 215 -21.44 23.04 14.59
N LYS A 216 -22.50 23.08 15.44
CA LYS A 216 -22.42 23.13 16.92
C LYS A 216 -21.43 24.18 17.46
N GLY A 217 -21.39 25.36 16.88
CA GLY A 217 -20.54 26.47 17.35
C GLY A 217 -19.07 26.40 16.89
N LEU A 218 -18.68 25.40 16.11
CA LEU A 218 -17.38 25.34 15.44
C LEU A 218 -17.33 26.30 14.25
N SER A 219 -16.13 26.75 13.89
CA SER A 219 -15.91 27.33 12.55
C SER A 219 -16.16 26.24 11.48
N LYS A 220 -16.45 26.66 10.25
CA LYS A 220 -16.76 25.71 9.17
C LYS A 220 -15.59 24.75 8.89
N ASP A 221 -14.36 25.24 8.96
CA ASP A 221 -13.15 24.45 8.74
C ASP A 221 -12.90 23.44 9.88
N GLU A 222 -13.11 23.83 11.13
CA GLU A 222 -13.04 22.91 12.28
C GLU A 222 -14.11 21.84 12.20
N TRP A 223 -15.33 22.21 11.82
CA TRP A 223 -16.41 21.26 11.63
C TRP A 223 -16.13 20.25 10.51
N ARG A 224 -15.58 20.70 9.37
CA ARG A 224 -15.18 19.81 8.28
C ARG A 224 -14.09 18.83 8.74
N ARG A 225 -13.08 19.29 9.48
CA ARG A 225 -12.07 18.39 10.08
C ARG A 225 -12.69 17.40 11.04
N SER A 226 -13.59 17.84 11.90
CA SER A 226 -14.28 16.95 12.84
C SER A 226 -15.12 15.87 12.15
N ASN A 227 -15.65 16.14 10.94
CA ASN A 227 -16.33 15.14 10.13
C ASN A 227 -15.36 14.09 9.58
N CYS A 228 -14.17 14.51 9.10
CA CYS A 228 -13.10 13.60 8.69
C CYS A 228 -12.60 12.75 9.86
N ASP A 229 -12.36 13.36 11.02
CA ASP A 229 -11.97 12.63 12.24
C ASP A 229 -13.03 11.58 12.62
N SER A 230 -14.30 11.97 12.56
CA SER A 230 -15.44 11.11 12.92
C SER A 230 -15.52 9.85 12.05
N ILE A 231 -15.36 9.98 10.74
CA ILE A 231 -15.38 8.79 9.84
C ILE A 231 -14.18 7.89 10.10
N ILE A 232 -12.97 8.45 10.28
CA ILE A 232 -11.77 7.66 10.56
C ILE A 232 -11.92 6.86 11.86
N VAL A 233 -12.38 7.49 12.93
CA VAL A 233 -12.64 6.81 14.21
C VAL A 233 -13.70 5.71 14.06
N GLN A 234 -14.79 6.00 13.34
CA GLN A 234 -15.87 5.04 13.13
C GLN A 234 -15.41 3.84 12.32
N LEU A 235 -14.64 4.05 11.25
CA LEU A 235 -14.08 2.98 10.43
C LEU A 235 -13.08 2.13 11.21
N LYS A 236 -12.15 2.75 11.97
CA LYS A 236 -11.21 1.99 12.82
C LYS A 236 -11.95 1.10 13.80
N LYS A 237 -12.97 1.63 14.49
CA LYS A 237 -13.81 0.84 15.41
C LYS A 237 -14.53 -0.31 14.70
N THR A 238 -15.09 -0.04 13.52
CA THR A 238 -15.80 -1.06 12.71
C THR A 238 -14.87 -2.18 12.28
N ILE A 239 -13.67 -1.84 11.76
CA ILE A 239 -12.68 -2.81 11.33
C ILE A 239 -12.22 -3.68 12.50
N LEU A 240 -11.80 -3.07 13.61
CA LEU A 240 -11.34 -3.80 14.80
C LEU A 240 -12.40 -4.73 15.38
N ALA A 241 -13.66 -4.28 15.43
CA ALA A 241 -14.78 -5.09 15.94
C ALA A 241 -15.14 -6.25 15.01
N THR A 242 -14.79 -6.19 13.72
CA THR A 242 -15.10 -7.22 12.72
C THR A 242 -13.93 -8.20 12.55
N ASN A 243 -12.72 -7.68 12.36
CA ASN A 243 -11.50 -8.46 12.25
C ASN A 243 -10.29 -7.60 12.65
N ALA A 244 -9.79 -7.82 13.87
CA ALA A 244 -8.72 -7.03 14.46
C ALA A 244 -7.36 -7.13 13.72
N ARG A 245 -7.18 -8.13 12.86
CA ARG A 245 -5.95 -8.29 12.07
C ARG A 245 -5.89 -7.41 10.82
N ILE A 246 -7.03 -6.88 10.37
CA ILE A 246 -7.09 -6.04 9.17
C ILE A 246 -6.46 -4.68 9.44
N LYS A 247 -5.47 -4.33 8.63
CA LYS A 247 -4.80 -3.04 8.67
C LYS A 247 -5.73 -1.93 8.16
N PHE A 248 -5.62 -0.73 8.70
CA PHE A 248 -6.33 0.44 8.19
C PHE A 248 -5.34 1.53 7.82
N GLY A 249 -5.28 1.91 6.55
CA GLY A 249 -4.34 2.89 6.03
C GLY A 249 -4.94 3.96 5.15
N ILE A 250 -4.22 5.08 5.06
CA ILE A 250 -4.60 6.26 4.28
C ILE A 250 -3.44 6.67 3.37
N SER A 251 -3.75 7.05 2.12
CA SER A 251 -2.78 7.72 1.24
C SER A 251 -3.12 9.20 1.09
N PRO A 252 -2.66 10.07 2.00
CA PRO A 252 -2.95 11.48 1.98
C PRO A 252 -2.16 12.20 0.89
N PHE A 253 -2.60 13.43 0.55
CA PHE A 253 -1.78 14.36 -0.22
C PHE A 253 -0.40 14.54 0.44
N GLY A 254 0.66 14.77 -0.34
CA GLY A 254 2.04 14.78 0.16
C GLY A 254 2.39 15.86 1.18
N VAL A 255 1.65 16.99 1.21
CA VAL A 255 1.88 18.11 2.11
C VAL A 255 0.78 18.18 3.17
N TRP A 256 1.11 17.98 4.45
CA TRP A 256 0.16 18.17 5.55
C TRP A 256 -0.20 19.66 5.73
N ARG A 257 0.79 20.50 5.99
CA ARG A 257 0.74 21.98 5.99
C ARG A 257 2.12 22.54 5.65
N ASN A 258 2.16 23.74 5.12
CA ASN A 258 3.43 24.47 4.97
C ASN A 258 3.86 25.04 6.33
N LYS A 259 5.15 25.15 6.58
CA LYS A 259 5.71 25.72 7.81
C LYS A 259 5.29 27.17 8.06
N THR A 260 5.00 27.92 7.01
CA THR A 260 4.46 29.28 7.10
C THR A 260 3.05 29.36 7.69
N GLN A 261 2.30 28.24 7.65
CA GLN A 261 0.94 28.14 8.17
C GLN A 261 0.91 27.50 9.58
N ASP A 262 1.83 26.60 9.87
CA ASP A 262 1.96 25.92 11.18
C ASP A 262 3.44 25.61 11.43
N PRO A 263 4.01 25.91 12.60
CA PRO A 263 5.42 25.60 12.93
C PRO A 263 5.77 24.11 12.78
N ARG A 264 4.80 23.21 12.89
CA ARG A 264 4.97 21.77 12.65
C ARG A 264 4.95 21.39 11.16
N GLY A 265 4.56 22.32 10.29
CA GLY A 265 4.47 22.08 8.85
C GLY A 265 5.82 21.84 8.20
N SER A 266 5.81 21.30 6.98
CA SER A 266 7.00 21.08 6.18
C SER A 266 7.54 22.37 5.57
N GLU A 267 8.86 22.42 5.32
CA GLU A 267 9.53 23.53 4.60
C GLU A 267 9.15 23.51 3.10
N THR A 268 7.87 23.63 2.84
CA THR A 268 7.28 23.63 1.50
C THR A 268 6.47 24.89 1.24
N LYS A 269 6.09 25.07 -0.03
CA LYS A 269 5.19 26.12 -0.51
C LYS A 269 4.05 25.52 -1.35
N GLY A 270 3.51 24.40 -0.88
CA GLY A 270 2.40 23.71 -1.54
C GLY A 270 1.17 24.61 -1.62
N GLY A 271 0.54 24.67 -2.79
CA GLY A 271 -0.70 25.43 -3.00
C GLY A 271 -1.93 24.74 -2.41
N GLN A 272 -1.81 23.46 -2.02
CA GLN A 272 -2.82 22.67 -1.37
C GLN A 272 -2.21 21.86 -0.23
N THR A 273 -2.97 21.61 0.81
CA THR A 273 -2.55 20.89 2.01
C THR A 273 -3.66 19.94 2.50
N ASN A 274 -3.28 18.90 3.27
CA ASN A 274 -4.28 18.02 3.88
C ASN A 274 -5.16 18.76 4.88
N TYR A 275 -4.55 19.53 5.78
CA TYR A 275 -5.22 20.13 6.94
C TYR A 275 -6.17 21.26 6.55
N ASP A 276 -5.72 22.18 5.68
CA ASP A 276 -6.48 23.41 5.35
C ASP A 276 -7.44 23.22 4.16
N ASP A 277 -7.07 22.34 3.21
CA ASP A 277 -7.81 22.22 1.95
C ASP A 277 -8.65 20.95 1.86
N LEU A 278 -8.14 19.83 2.40
CA LEU A 278 -8.82 18.53 2.41
C LEU A 278 -9.45 18.21 3.78
N TYR A 279 -9.25 19.10 4.75
CA TYR A 279 -9.77 19.00 6.12
C TYR A 279 -9.40 17.68 6.82
N ALA A 280 -8.24 17.11 6.48
CA ALA A 280 -7.73 15.85 7.00
C ALA A 280 -6.53 16.08 7.92
N ASP A 281 -6.73 15.89 9.24
CA ASP A 281 -5.66 16.00 10.22
C ASP A 281 -4.94 14.65 10.40
N ILE A 282 -4.11 14.31 9.41
CA ILE A 282 -3.39 13.04 9.39
C ILE A 282 -2.47 12.88 10.62
N LEU A 283 -1.89 13.98 11.12
CA LEU A 283 -1.03 13.90 12.31
C LEU A 283 -1.83 13.47 13.54
N LEU A 284 -3.03 14.01 13.71
CA LEU A 284 -3.93 13.60 14.79
C LEU A 284 -4.27 12.10 14.66
N TRP A 285 -4.58 11.63 13.46
CA TRP A 285 -4.95 10.22 13.23
C TRP A 285 -3.81 9.25 13.54
N LEU A 286 -2.58 9.59 13.15
CA LEU A 286 -1.37 8.83 13.49
C LEU A 286 -1.12 8.84 15.00
N GLN A 287 -1.14 10.03 15.62
CA GLN A 287 -0.87 10.22 17.04
C GLN A 287 -1.85 9.47 17.94
N LYS A 288 -3.14 9.45 17.55
CA LYS A 288 -4.20 8.72 18.25
C LYS A 288 -4.25 7.23 17.91
N GLY A 289 -3.47 6.77 16.95
CA GLY A 289 -3.50 5.39 16.49
C GLY A 289 -4.81 4.99 15.80
N TRP A 290 -5.50 5.96 15.19
CA TRP A 290 -6.74 5.70 14.45
C TRP A 290 -6.50 5.07 13.09
N ILE A 291 -5.27 5.18 12.56
CA ILE A 291 -4.79 4.49 11.37
C ILE A 291 -3.52 3.70 11.71
N ASP A 292 -3.26 2.63 10.98
CA ASP A 292 -2.14 1.73 11.21
C ASP A 292 -0.93 2.08 10.34
N TYR A 293 -1.19 2.65 9.16
CA TYR A 293 -0.15 3.10 8.24
C TYR A 293 -0.61 4.31 7.43
N VAL A 294 0.36 5.05 6.94
CA VAL A 294 0.16 6.20 6.06
C VAL A 294 1.04 6.06 4.82
N VAL A 295 0.48 6.48 3.66
CA VAL A 295 1.19 6.47 2.37
C VAL A 295 1.10 7.85 1.72
N PRO A 296 1.84 8.87 2.22
CA PRO A 296 1.80 10.20 1.62
C PRO A 296 2.23 10.15 0.16
N GLN A 297 1.49 10.83 -0.69
CA GLN A 297 1.68 10.87 -2.15
C GLN A 297 2.76 11.89 -2.50
N LEU A 298 4.05 11.47 -2.40
CA LEU A 298 5.20 12.33 -2.72
C LEU A 298 5.52 12.26 -4.23
N TYR A 299 4.59 12.76 -5.05
CA TYR A 299 4.66 12.67 -6.52
C TYR A 299 5.51 13.79 -7.15
N TRP A 300 6.50 14.30 -6.42
CA TRP A 300 7.46 15.29 -6.89
C TRP A 300 8.86 14.68 -7.01
N GLU A 301 9.66 15.30 -7.87
CA GLU A 301 11.07 14.99 -7.99
C GLU A 301 11.86 15.51 -6.78
N ARG A 302 13.03 14.95 -6.58
CA ARG A 302 14.04 15.49 -5.65
C ARG A 302 14.48 16.87 -6.15
N GLY A 303 14.56 17.85 -5.26
CA GLY A 303 14.86 19.24 -5.59
C GLY A 303 13.70 20.05 -6.17
N HIS A 304 12.45 19.56 -6.09
CA HIS A 304 11.28 20.31 -6.56
C HIS A 304 11.06 21.60 -5.74
N LYS A 305 10.95 22.76 -6.41
CA LYS A 305 10.99 24.10 -5.78
C LYS A 305 9.89 24.35 -4.73
N LEU A 306 8.71 23.76 -4.89
CA LEU A 306 7.55 24.03 -4.02
C LEU A 306 7.28 22.89 -3.03
N ALA A 307 7.65 21.65 -3.38
CA ALA A 307 7.35 20.47 -2.59
C ALA A 307 8.43 19.42 -2.86
N ASP A 308 9.65 19.68 -2.34
CA ASP A 308 10.80 18.80 -2.53
C ASP A 308 10.54 17.44 -1.88
N TYR A 309 10.76 16.37 -2.64
CA TYR A 309 10.66 14.99 -2.16
C TYR A 309 11.50 14.76 -0.89
N ASP A 310 12.75 15.24 -0.86
CA ASP A 310 13.68 15.00 0.25
C ASP A 310 13.19 15.70 1.53
N VAL A 311 12.69 16.93 1.40
CA VAL A 311 12.09 17.70 2.50
C VAL A 311 10.85 16.99 3.05
N LEU A 312 9.97 16.55 2.17
CA LEU A 312 8.73 15.89 2.56
C LEU A 312 8.98 14.51 3.17
N LEU A 313 9.89 13.72 2.61
CA LEU A 313 10.26 12.42 3.16
C LEU A 313 10.79 12.55 4.59
N LYS A 314 11.71 13.49 4.82
CA LYS A 314 12.23 13.77 6.17
C LYS A 314 11.11 14.19 7.11
N TRP A 315 10.24 15.08 6.67
CA TRP A 315 9.12 15.57 7.47
C TRP A 315 8.17 14.43 7.88
N TRP A 316 7.74 13.58 6.94
CA TRP A 316 6.87 12.44 7.23
C TRP A 316 7.53 11.42 8.14
N ASN A 317 8.85 11.19 7.98
CA ASN A 317 9.61 10.34 8.89
C ASN A 317 9.55 10.86 10.34
N ASP A 318 9.74 12.17 10.53
CA ASP A 318 9.76 12.79 11.85
C ASP A 318 8.37 12.81 12.53
N TYR A 319 7.28 12.76 11.74
CA TYR A 319 5.88 12.83 12.22
C TYR A 319 5.08 11.54 12.01
N SER A 320 5.73 10.38 11.92
CA SER A 320 5.02 9.09 11.76
C SER A 320 4.40 8.54 13.06
N TYR A 321 4.79 9.07 14.22
CA TYR A 321 4.30 8.68 15.56
C TYR A 321 4.34 7.17 15.82
N GLY A 322 5.35 6.47 15.30
CA GLY A 322 5.53 5.02 15.47
C GLY A 322 4.57 4.17 14.65
N LYS A 323 3.73 4.76 13.80
CA LYS A 323 2.93 4.04 12.81
C LYS A 323 3.72 3.81 11.54
N HIS A 324 3.30 2.85 10.72
CA HIS A 324 4.03 2.55 9.50
C HIS A 324 3.92 3.69 8.49
N LEU A 325 5.07 4.08 7.97
CA LEU A 325 5.21 5.06 6.90
C LEU A 325 5.70 4.36 5.62
N TYR A 326 4.87 4.34 4.60
CA TYR A 326 5.23 3.94 3.24
C TYR A 326 5.19 5.17 2.36
N ILE A 327 6.09 5.31 1.40
CA ILE A 327 6.15 6.50 0.54
C ILE A 327 5.49 6.21 -0.80
N GLY A 328 4.56 7.07 -1.19
CA GLY A 328 3.92 7.04 -2.50
C GLY A 328 4.80 7.70 -3.57
N HIS A 329 5.16 6.95 -4.62
CA HIS A 329 5.96 7.42 -5.74
C HIS A 329 5.11 7.61 -7.00
N GLY A 330 5.23 8.78 -7.65
CA GLY A 330 4.50 9.09 -8.88
C GLY A 330 5.24 8.66 -10.14
N ILE A 331 5.37 7.36 -10.38
CA ILE A 331 6.11 6.84 -11.56
C ILE A 331 5.48 7.23 -12.90
N TYR A 332 4.18 7.56 -12.93
CA TYR A 332 3.49 8.08 -14.11
C TYR A 332 4.08 9.40 -14.64
N ARG A 333 4.88 10.08 -13.82
CA ARG A 333 5.58 11.32 -14.21
C ARG A 333 6.81 11.06 -15.08
N ALA A 334 7.19 9.80 -15.32
CA ALA A 334 8.32 9.45 -16.19
C ALA A 334 8.26 10.21 -17.53
N GLY A 335 9.34 10.90 -17.86
CA GLY A 335 9.49 11.65 -19.10
C GLY A 335 8.80 13.04 -19.12
N THR A 336 8.06 13.46 -18.07
CA THR A 336 7.31 14.73 -18.08
C THR A 336 8.20 15.98 -18.00
N ASN A 337 9.38 15.90 -17.39
CA ASN A 337 10.40 16.95 -17.35
C ASN A 337 11.80 16.32 -17.23
N ASP A 338 12.86 17.12 -17.20
CA ASP A 338 14.23 16.61 -17.20
C ASP A 338 14.58 15.79 -15.94
N ALA A 339 14.04 16.14 -14.78
CA ALA A 339 14.20 15.36 -13.56
C ALA A 339 13.55 13.96 -13.69
N TRP A 340 12.38 13.88 -14.32
CA TRP A 340 11.65 12.62 -14.54
C TRP A 340 12.09 11.84 -15.80
N LYS A 341 12.98 12.40 -16.62
CA LYS A 341 13.73 11.67 -17.66
C LYS A 341 14.95 10.95 -17.08
N ASN A 342 15.41 11.37 -15.89
CA ASN A 342 16.54 10.77 -15.21
C ASN A 342 16.19 9.36 -14.72
N TYR A 343 16.91 8.35 -15.22
CA TYR A 343 16.72 6.95 -14.84
C TYR A 343 16.99 6.69 -13.35
N ASN A 344 17.80 7.52 -12.69
CA ASN A 344 18.09 7.42 -11.25
C ASN A 344 16.99 8.02 -10.36
N GLN A 345 16.00 8.73 -10.89
CA GLN A 345 15.02 9.44 -10.08
C GLN A 345 14.33 8.52 -9.06
N ILE A 346 13.81 7.38 -9.47
CA ILE A 346 13.20 6.39 -8.55
C ILE A 346 14.24 5.61 -7.75
N PRO A 347 15.35 5.10 -8.32
CA PRO A 347 16.44 4.51 -7.55
C PRO A 347 16.94 5.38 -6.40
N ASP A 348 17.16 6.66 -6.64
CA ASP A 348 17.64 7.61 -5.62
C ASP A 348 16.58 7.88 -4.54
N GLN A 349 15.30 7.98 -4.91
CA GLN A 349 14.21 8.08 -3.94
C GLN A 349 14.15 6.82 -3.03
N ILE A 350 14.30 5.61 -3.60
CA ILE A 350 14.35 4.36 -2.83
C ILE A 350 15.57 4.33 -1.89
N ASN A 351 16.74 4.71 -2.39
CA ASN A 351 17.96 4.74 -1.57
C ASN A 351 17.83 5.73 -0.42
N LEU A 352 17.28 6.91 -0.68
CA LEU A 352 17.08 7.92 0.35
C LEU A 352 16.07 7.45 1.41
N LEU A 353 14.90 6.95 1.01
CA LEU A 353 13.91 6.47 2.00
C LEU A 353 14.47 5.34 2.88
N ARG A 354 15.34 4.49 2.33
CA ARG A 354 16.02 3.42 3.06
C ARG A 354 17.04 3.90 4.10
N SER A 355 17.45 5.15 4.03
CA SER A 355 18.32 5.76 5.05
C SER A 355 17.57 6.18 6.32
N PHE A 356 16.24 6.27 6.27
CA PHE A 356 15.38 6.61 7.40
C PHE A 356 14.88 5.35 8.11
N LYS A 357 14.99 5.32 9.44
CA LYS A 357 14.65 4.14 10.26
C LYS A 357 13.15 3.87 10.35
N THR A 358 12.32 4.92 10.29
CA THR A 358 10.86 4.80 10.47
C THR A 358 10.11 4.66 9.15
N THR A 359 10.80 4.76 8.00
CA THR A 359 10.20 4.53 6.68
C THR A 359 10.33 3.06 6.32
N GLN A 360 9.20 2.38 6.16
CA GLN A 360 9.16 0.92 5.97
C GLN A 360 8.89 0.49 4.52
N GLY A 361 8.87 1.39 3.56
CA GLY A 361 8.74 0.97 2.16
C GLY A 361 8.10 1.98 1.23
N SER A 362 7.69 1.47 0.06
CA SER A 362 7.25 2.23 -1.10
C SER A 362 5.92 1.75 -1.63
N VAL A 363 5.13 2.65 -2.22
CA VAL A 363 3.96 2.33 -3.03
C VAL A 363 4.01 3.13 -4.33
N TYR A 364 3.80 2.50 -5.46
CA TYR A 364 3.97 3.13 -6.77
C TYR A 364 2.62 3.42 -7.45
N TYR A 365 2.40 4.64 -7.86
CA TYR A 365 1.26 5.03 -8.67
C TYR A 365 1.72 5.26 -10.10
N ASN A 366 1.32 4.45 -11.08
CA ASN A 366 0.34 3.38 -11.00
C ASN A 366 0.81 2.13 -11.76
N SER A 367 0.04 1.03 -11.67
CA SER A 367 0.36 -0.26 -12.26
C SER A 367 0.60 -0.21 -13.78
N ASN A 368 -0.28 0.46 -14.53
CA ASN A 368 -0.19 0.56 -16.00
C ASN A 368 1.13 1.21 -16.48
N THR A 369 1.69 2.09 -15.67
CA THR A 369 2.98 2.73 -15.99
C THR A 369 4.11 1.71 -16.05
N PHE A 370 4.12 0.70 -15.18
CA PHE A 370 5.13 -0.36 -15.17
C PHE A 370 5.11 -1.22 -16.44
N ALA A 371 3.96 -1.36 -17.11
CA ALA A 371 3.89 -2.14 -18.36
C ALA A 371 4.81 -1.60 -19.46
N LYS A 372 5.19 -0.33 -19.38
CA LYS A 372 6.08 0.35 -20.35
C LYS A 372 7.55 0.34 -19.92
N ASN A 373 7.89 -0.21 -18.77
CA ASN A 373 9.24 -0.16 -18.17
C ASN A 373 9.88 1.24 -18.25
N PRO A 374 9.22 2.29 -17.72
CA PRO A 374 9.66 3.66 -17.89
C PRO A 374 11.07 3.84 -17.29
N ASN A 375 11.96 4.47 -18.04
CA ASN A 375 13.36 4.72 -17.68
C ASN A 375 14.13 3.45 -17.21
N GLY A 376 13.70 2.24 -17.57
CA GLY A 376 14.31 0.99 -17.08
C GLY A 376 14.08 0.72 -15.58
N TRP A 377 13.08 1.31 -14.95
CA TRP A 377 12.85 1.16 -13.51
C TRP A 377 12.44 -0.24 -13.09
N ASN A 378 11.71 -0.99 -13.96
CA ASN A 378 11.42 -2.40 -13.67
C ASN A 378 12.73 -3.20 -13.54
N ASP A 379 13.68 -2.99 -14.47
CA ASP A 379 14.95 -3.69 -14.46
C ASP A 379 15.78 -3.32 -13.22
N SER A 380 15.75 -2.04 -12.82
CA SER A 380 16.40 -1.56 -11.61
C SER A 380 15.80 -2.20 -10.35
N LEU A 381 14.47 -2.35 -10.27
CA LEU A 381 13.81 -3.04 -9.16
C LEU A 381 14.21 -4.52 -9.14
N GLN A 382 14.04 -5.23 -10.25
CA GLN A 382 14.28 -6.67 -10.36
C GLN A 382 15.73 -7.05 -10.07
N ASN A 383 16.70 -6.31 -10.61
CA ASN A 383 18.10 -6.68 -10.56
C ASN A 383 18.85 -6.09 -9.37
N ASN A 384 18.34 -4.99 -8.77
CA ASN A 384 19.01 -4.28 -7.69
C ASN A 384 18.13 -4.17 -6.44
N HIS A 385 17.17 -3.23 -6.44
CA HIS A 385 16.48 -2.82 -5.22
C HIS A 385 15.60 -3.91 -4.61
N TYR A 386 14.94 -4.73 -5.42
CA TYR A 386 14.00 -5.77 -5.01
C TYR A 386 14.41 -7.17 -5.47
N LYS A 387 15.70 -7.36 -5.74
CA LYS A 387 16.28 -8.63 -6.18
C LYS A 387 15.95 -9.80 -5.24
N TYR A 388 15.93 -9.55 -3.94
CA TYR A 388 15.53 -10.52 -2.95
C TYR A 388 14.10 -10.23 -2.47
N PRO A 389 13.29 -11.26 -2.17
CA PRO A 389 11.97 -11.05 -1.60
C PRO A 389 12.07 -10.33 -0.25
N ALA A 390 11.00 -9.62 0.09
CA ALA A 390 10.80 -9.05 1.41
C ALA A 390 9.38 -9.31 1.89
N LEU A 391 9.22 -9.40 3.20
CA LEU A 391 7.92 -9.46 3.85
C LEU A 391 7.40 -8.04 4.07
N VAL A 392 6.09 -7.87 4.07
CA VAL A 392 5.48 -6.66 4.61
C VAL A 392 5.88 -6.55 6.09
N PRO A 393 6.32 -5.38 6.57
CA PRO A 393 6.69 -5.22 7.96
C PRO A 393 5.53 -5.56 8.90
N PRO A 394 5.74 -6.38 9.95
CA PRO A 394 4.70 -6.71 10.93
C PRO A 394 4.31 -5.48 11.75
N MET A 395 3.05 -5.42 12.18
CA MET A 395 2.50 -4.35 13.02
C MET A 395 2.23 -4.90 14.43
N PRO A 396 3.16 -4.75 15.39
CA PRO A 396 3.04 -5.39 16.72
C PRO A 396 1.79 -4.96 17.50
N TRP A 397 1.22 -3.79 17.18
CA TRP A 397 -0.03 -3.35 17.82
C TRP A 397 -1.29 -4.03 17.27
N LEU A 398 -1.19 -4.81 16.18
CA LEU A 398 -2.26 -5.65 15.66
C LEU A 398 -2.04 -7.11 16.04
N ASP A 399 -0.79 -7.58 15.93
CA ASP A 399 -0.38 -8.94 16.26
C ASP A 399 1.14 -8.98 16.50
N ASP A 400 1.56 -9.41 17.69
CA ASP A 400 2.97 -9.56 18.08
C ASP A 400 3.37 -11.01 18.38
N VAL A 401 2.47 -11.97 18.10
CA VAL A 401 2.70 -13.39 18.36
C VAL A 401 3.32 -14.05 17.15
N ALA A 402 4.57 -14.48 17.27
CA ALA A 402 5.22 -15.24 16.21
C ALA A 402 4.65 -16.67 16.14
N PRO A 403 4.51 -17.26 14.94
CA PRO A 403 4.08 -18.65 14.81
C PRO A 403 5.15 -19.62 15.33
N ASP A 404 4.76 -20.86 15.60
CA ASP A 404 5.71 -21.94 15.92
C ASP A 404 6.69 -22.18 14.78
N ALA A 405 7.90 -22.62 15.10
CA ALA A 405 8.88 -23.01 14.10
C ALA A 405 8.43 -24.27 13.34
N PRO A 406 8.74 -24.39 12.04
CA PRO A 406 8.38 -25.56 11.27
C PRO A 406 9.24 -26.78 11.65
N THR A 407 8.74 -27.97 11.37
CA THR A 407 9.51 -29.22 11.43
C THR A 407 10.02 -29.60 10.04
N ILE A 408 11.19 -30.23 9.97
CA ILE A 408 11.86 -30.58 8.72
C ILE A 408 12.01 -32.09 8.62
N GLN A 409 11.66 -32.66 7.48
CA GLN A 409 11.97 -34.03 7.13
C GLN A 409 12.86 -34.06 5.88
N LYS A 410 14.10 -34.51 6.04
CA LYS A 410 15.03 -34.69 4.92
C LYS A 410 14.59 -35.90 4.08
N LYS A 411 14.44 -35.72 2.78
CA LYS A 411 14.12 -36.78 1.82
C LYS A 411 15.33 -37.20 0.98
N SER A 412 16.22 -36.24 0.68
CA SER A 412 17.48 -36.47 0.00
C SER A 412 18.48 -35.36 0.38
N THR A 413 19.64 -35.33 -0.25
CA THR A 413 20.63 -34.26 -0.07
C THR A 413 20.11 -32.89 -0.49
N ALA A 414 19.18 -32.83 -1.45
CA ALA A 414 18.63 -31.59 -1.99
C ALA A 414 17.15 -31.35 -1.67
N ASN A 415 16.42 -32.38 -1.20
CA ASN A 415 14.97 -32.28 -1.04
C ASN A 415 14.55 -32.45 0.43
N PHE A 416 13.74 -31.50 0.89
CA PHE A 416 13.19 -31.45 2.24
C PHE A 416 11.69 -31.26 2.21
N VAL A 417 10.97 -31.89 3.12
CA VAL A 417 9.58 -31.60 3.42
C VAL A 417 9.52 -30.78 4.68
N VAL A 418 8.94 -29.61 4.59
CA VAL A 418 8.74 -28.69 5.72
C VAL A 418 7.26 -28.77 6.12
N ASN A 419 7.00 -29.03 7.41
CA ASN A 419 5.65 -29.15 7.93
C ASN A 419 5.43 -28.14 9.06
N TYR A 420 4.21 -27.61 9.14
CA TYR A 420 3.74 -26.74 10.21
C TYR A 420 2.60 -27.39 10.97
N ASN A 421 2.74 -27.51 12.30
CA ASN A 421 1.75 -28.09 13.18
C ASN A 421 1.37 -27.13 14.34
N GLY A 422 1.77 -25.86 14.25
CA GLY A 422 1.47 -24.84 15.25
C GLY A 422 0.00 -24.43 15.28
N LYS A 423 -0.35 -23.64 16.29
CA LYS A 423 -1.74 -23.14 16.50
C LYS A 423 -2.06 -21.95 15.63
N GLU A 424 -1.08 -21.04 15.40
CA GLU A 424 -1.28 -19.86 14.58
C GLU A 424 -1.45 -20.22 13.10
N LYS A 425 -2.26 -19.44 12.39
CA LYS A 425 -2.41 -19.63 10.94
C LYS A 425 -1.20 -19.04 10.22
N ILE A 426 -0.51 -19.84 9.44
CA ILE A 426 0.56 -19.36 8.55
C ILE A 426 0.06 -19.18 7.13
N LYS A 427 0.72 -18.30 6.36
CA LYS A 427 0.50 -18.07 4.93
C LYS A 427 1.65 -18.60 4.06
N SER A 428 2.84 -18.74 4.62
CA SER A 428 4.01 -19.16 3.86
C SER A 428 5.14 -19.68 4.75
N PHE A 429 6.14 -20.29 4.09
CA PHE A 429 7.46 -20.52 4.67
C PHE A 429 8.49 -19.61 3.96
N GLY A 430 9.40 -19.03 4.75
CA GLY A 430 10.53 -18.28 4.23
C GLY A 430 11.79 -19.12 4.25
N ILE A 431 12.54 -19.13 3.15
CA ILE A 431 13.89 -19.70 3.07
C ILE A 431 14.90 -18.59 3.25
N PHE A 432 15.78 -18.72 4.22
CA PHE A 432 16.78 -17.73 4.58
C PHE A 432 18.19 -18.29 4.37
N SER A 433 19.13 -17.44 3.95
CA SER A 433 20.54 -17.73 3.83
C SER A 433 21.32 -16.93 4.89
N CYS A 434 22.24 -17.59 5.60
CA CYS A 434 23.09 -16.95 6.60
C CYS A 434 24.52 -17.50 6.51
N GLY A 435 25.52 -16.66 6.78
CA GLY A 435 26.92 -17.06 6.81
C GLY A 435 27.22 -18.15 7.84
N VAL A 436 28.09 -19.09 7.50
CA VAL A 436 28.55 -20.16 8.40
C VAL A 436 29.19 -19.54 9.66
N GLY A 437 28.91 -20.12 10.81
CA GLY A 437 29.46 -19.66 12.11
C GLY A 437 28.68 -18.53 12.78
N VAL A 438 27.63 -18.00 12.11
CA VAL A 438 26.75 -16.97 12.67
C VAL A 438 25.43 -17.59 13.11
N LYS A 439 24.98 -17.29 14.35
CA LYS A 439 23.64 -17.70 14.82
C LYS A 439 22.59 -16.96 13.99
N ALA A 440 21.89 -17.68 13.11
CA ALA A 440 20.93 -17.11 12.19
C ALA A 440 19.70 -16.55 12.93
N ASN A 441 19.25 -15.36 12.50
CA ASN A 441 17.99 -14.75 12.88
C ASN A 441 17.53 -13.82 11.75
N THR A 442 16.32 -13.26 11.82
CA THR A 442 15.75 -12.40 10.78
C THR A 442 16.48 -11.06 10.55
N LYS A 443 17.44 -10.68 11.41
CA LYS A 443 18.23 -9.45 11.25
C LYS A 443 19.52 -9.68 10.46
N ASN A 444 20.04 -10.92 10.45
CA ASN A 444 21.32 -11.25 9.82
C ASN A 444 21.24 -12.32 8.72
N ALA A 445 20.15 -13.07 8.64
CA ALA A 445 19.88 -14.02 7.55
C ALA A 445 19.04 -13.38 6.47
N GLN A 446 19.46 -13.48 5.20
CA GLN A 446 18.75 -12.92 4.04
C GLN A 446 17.59 -13.84 3.62
N LEU A 447 16.38 -13.33 3.56
CA LEU A 447 15.25 -14.01 2.90
C LEU A 447 15.56 -14.14 1.41
N ILE A 448 15.58 -15.37 0.90
CA ILE A 448 15.93 -15.65 -0.51
C ILE A 448 14.76 -16.23 -1.31
N LYS A 449 13.78 -16.85 -0.63
CA LYS A 449 12.60 -17.44 -1.29
C LYS A 449 11.41 -17.49 -0.34
N LEU A 450 10.22 -17.26 -0.87
CA LEU A 450 8.95 -17.51 -0.19
C LEU A 450 8.26 -18.72 -0.84
N LEU A 451 7.72 -19.60 0.02
CA LEU A 451 6.91 -20.75 -0.39
C LEU A 451 5.51 -20.55 0.17
N VAL A 452 4.56 -20.23 -0.68
CA VAL A 452 3.16 -20.03 -0.28
C VAL A 452 2.55 -21.38 0.04
N ALA A 453 2.36 -21.66 1.31
CA ALA A 453 1.78 -22.89 1.82
C ALA A 453 1.34 -22.73 3.27
N THR A 454 0.24 -23.35 3.66
CA THR A 454 -0.36 -23.20 5.00
C THR A 454 -0.07 -24.35 5.95
N LYS A 455 0.45 -25.48 5.46
CA LYS A 455 0.77 -26.68 6.29
C LYS A 455 2.05 -27.37 5.88
N THR A 456 2.24 -27.62 4.60
CA THR A 456 3.36 -28.42 4.09
C THR A 456 3.91 -27.79 2.83
N ALA A 457 5.25 -27.70 2.73
CA ALA A 457 5.94 -27.29 1.52
C ALA A 457 7.10 -28.26 1.20
N ILE A 458 7.42 -28.36 -0.08
CA ILE A 458 8.61 -29.06 -0.57
C ILE A 458 9.68 -28.01 -0.86
N VAL A 459 10.85 -28.18 -0.26
CA VAL A 459 12.04 -27.35 -0.51
C VAL A 459 12.99 -28.16 -1.38
N ASP A 460 13.17 -27.75 -2.63
CA ASP A 460 14.18 -28.28 -3.53
C ASP A 460 15.35 -27.31 -3.61
N LEU A 461 16.48 -27.72 -3.05
CA LEU A 461 17.72 -26.92 -3.01
C LEU A 461 18.50 -26.98 -4.33
N SER A 462 18.23 -27.93 -5.22
CA SER A 462 18.92 -28.02 -6.52
C SER A 462 18.66 -26.81 -7.41
N SER A 463 17.50 -26.15 -7.21
CA SER A 463 17.10 -24.93 -7.91
C SER A 463 17.61 -23.64 -7.26
N MET A 464 18.33 -23.73 -6.13
CA MET A 464 18.84 -22.58 -5.39
C MET A 464 20.35 -22.45 -5.54
N ALA A 465 20.82 -21.24 -5.89
CA ALA A 465 22.26 -20.97 -5.92
C ALA A 465 22.82 -21.03 -4.49
N GLN A 466 23.54 -22.09 -4.19
CA GLN A 466 24.21 -22.25 -2.89
C GLN A 466 25.58 -21.57 -2.95
N LYS A 467 25.88 -20.73 -1.97
CA LYS A 467 27.21 -20.18 -1.78
C LYS A 467 27.98 -21.03 -0.78
N LYS A 468 29.24 -21.33 -1.07
CA LYS A 468 30.13 -22.22 -0.28
C LYS A 468 30.17 -21.93 1.23
N ASN A 469 29.89 -20.69 1.66
CA ASN A 469 30.03 -20.23 3.03
C ASN A 469 28.67 -19.80 3.64
N GLU A 470 27.57 -20.29 3.12
CA GLU A 470 26.23 -19.99 3.63
C GLU A 470 25.48 -21.26 3.99
N LYS A 471 24.69 -21.18 5.07
CA LYS A 471 23.70 -22.20 5.46
C LYS A 471 22.31 -21.72 5.16
N LEU A 472 21.40 -22.65 4.91
CA LEU A 472 20.00 -22.37 4.63
C LEU A 472 19.14 -22.73 5.85
N TYR A 473 18.16 -21.86 6.07
CA TYR A 473 17.20 -21.97 7.16
C TYR A 473 15.80 -21.81 6.63
N VAL A 474 14.83 -22.36 7.34
CA VAL A 474 13.41 -22.17 7.06
C VAL A 474 12.70 -21.63 8.29
N ALA A 475 11.68 -20.79 8.06
CA ALA A 475 10.79 -20.31 9.10
C ALA A 475 9.34 -20.30 8.62
N SER A 476 8.41 -20.42 9.55
CA SER A 476 6.98 -20.19 9.33
C SER A 476 6.67 -18.71 9.37
N ILE A 477 5.75 -18.25 8.53
CA ILE A 477 5.32 -16.85 8.44
C ILE A 477 3.81 -16.80 8.56
N ASP A 478 3.29 -16.07 9.55
CA ASP A 478 1.87 -15.94 9.79
C ASP A 478 1.18 -14.95 8.84
N LEU A 479 -0.12 -14.73 9.06
CA LEU A 479 -0.93 -13.81 8.25
C LEU A 479 -0.51 -12.34 8.40
N ASN A 480 0.10 -11.98 9.53
CA ASN A 480 0.54 -10.62 9.86
C ASN A 480 2.05 -10.40 9.62
N ASN A 481 2.72 -11.37 8.99
CA ASN A 481 4.17 -11.39 8.68
C ASN A 481 5.08 -11.54 9.90
N ASN A 482 4.58 -12.01 11.04
CA ASN A 482 5.47 -12.47 12.11
C ASN A 482 6.19 -13.73 11.67
N VAL A 483 7.47 -13.82 11.99
CA VAL A 483 8.37 -14.91 11.56
C VAL A 483 8.78 -15.72 12.76
N SER A 484 8.65 -17.04 12.69
CA SER A 484 9.11 -17.97 13.70
C SER A 484 10.64 -17.95 13.90
N GLY A 485 11.13 -18.70 14.87
CA GLY A 485 12.55 -19.07 14.93
C GLY A 485 13.01 -19.76 13.64
N LEU A 486 14.24 -19.46 13.19
CA LEU A 486 14.84 -20.06 12.01
C LEU A 486 15.33 -21.48 12.33
N VAL A 487 14.93 -22.47 11.53
CA VAL A 487 15.36 -23.87 11.64
C VAL A 487 16.32 -24.18 10.50
N GLU A 488 17.51 -24.69 10.82
CA GLU A 488 18.53 -25.05 9.82
C GLU A 488 18.03 -26.21 8.93
N LEU A 489 18.16 -26.06 7.62
CA LEU A 489 17.78 -27.10 6.66
C LEU A 489 18.85 -28.19 6.55
N TYR A 490 20.11 -27.82 6.61
CA TYR A 490 21.27 -28.74 6.63
C TYR A 490 22.56 -28.03 7.02
#